data_cdabd67872f451292dea9983d0613f7d
#
_entry.id   cdabd67872f451292dea9983d0613f7d
#
_cell.length_a   1.000
_cell.length_b   1.000
_cell.length_c   1.000
_cell.angle_alpha   90.00
_cell.angle_beta   90.00
_cell.angle_gamma   90.00
#
_symmetry.space_group_name_H-M   'P 1'
#
loop_
_entity.id
_entity.type
_entity.pdbx_description
1 polymer ?
#
loop_
_entity_poly.entity_id
_entity_poly.type
_entity_poly.pdbx_seq_one_letter_code
_entity_poly.pdbx_strand_id
1 'polypeptide(L)'
;FLGYNTSRQFSHHKEEFGKGSIEGVAGSEAANNAVTGGSLIPMLTLGVPGDGATAILMGAFMLHGMVPGPSLFAEQGNVLYAIMLGLLVVNVFMYIVGTGLTRFYAHITRIPYEILAPIVLTFCIAGSYSTNNRIYDIYIILIFGIVSYFLRRMGFQLVPVLLGIVLG
;
A
#
# COMPACT_ATOMS: atom_id res chain seq x y z
N PHE A 1 -3.95 7.40 -5.66
CA PHE A 1 -4.80 8.45 -6.27
C PHE A 1 -4.04 9.76 -6.47
N LEU A 2 -3.42 10.34 -5.43
CA LEU A 2 -2.64 11.58 -5.53
C LEU A 2 -1.49 11.43 -6.53
N GLY A 3 -0.69 10.37 -6.42
CA GLY A 3 0.40 10.10 -7.36
C GLY A 3 -0.05 10.03 -8.81
N TYR A 4 -1.16 9.34 -9.08
CA TYR A 4 -1.74 9.27 -10.42
C TYR A 4 -2.15 10.63 -10.97
N ASN A 5 -2.87 11.43 -10.17
CA ASN A 5 -3.31 12.76 -10.59
C ASN A 5 -2.15 13.73 -10.79
N THR A 6 -1.16 13.68 -9.91
CA THR A 6 0.06 14.49 -10.05
C THR A 6 0.81 14.12 -11.33
N SER A 7 1.01 12.83 -11.59
CA SER A 7 1.63 12.37 -12.83
C SER A 7 0.86 12.85 -14.05
N ARG A 8 -0.47 12.74 -14.04
CA ARG A 8 -1.31 13.23 -15.15
C ARG A 8 -1.19 14.75 -15.36
N GLN A 9 -1.07 15.51 -14.28
CA GLN A 9 -0.96 16.98 -14.37
C GLN A 9 0.32 17.42 -15.07
N PHE A 10 1.43 16.74 -14.76
CA PHE A 10 2.77 17.07 -15.29
C PHE A 10 3.16 16.30 -16.55
N SER A 11 2.37 15.29 -16.95
CA SER A 11 2.64 14.49 -18.16
C SER A 11 2.43 15.30 -19.43
N HIS A 12 3.26 14.99 -20.42
CA HIS A 12 3.08 15.45 -21.81
C HIS A 12 2.08 14.58 -22.60
N HIS A 13 1.72 13.37 -22.08
CA HIS A 13 0.83 12.39 -22.72
C HIS A 13 -0.45 12.20 -21.91
N LYS A 14 -1.15 13.28 -21.60
CA LYS A 14 -2.35 13.28 -20.73
C LYS A 14 -3.49 12.43 -21.27
N GLU A 15 -3.56 12.23 -22.57
CA GLU A 15 -4.58 11.45 -23.29
C GLU A 15 -4.44 9.94 -23.09
N GLU A 16 -3.28 9.45 -22.64
CA GLU A 16 -3.03 8.04 -22.35
C GLU A 16 -3.55 7.63 -20.97
N PHE A 17 -3.79 8.60 -20.10
CA PHE A 17 -4.29 8.32 -18.75
C PHE A 17 -5.72 7.77 -18.80
N GLY A 18 -5.90 6.63 -18.13
CA GLY A 18 -7.13 5.83 -18.21
C GLY A 18 -7.15 4.80 -19.33
N LYS A 19 -6.11 4.78 -20.20
CA LYS A 19 -5.98 3.84 -21.32
C LYS A 19 -4.71 2.97 -21.24
N GLY A 20 -4.08 2.91 -20.07
CA GLY A 20 -2.87 2.12 -19.85
C GLY A 20 -1.59 2.95 -19.85
N SER A 21 -1.62 4.20 -19.38
CA SER A 21 -0.44 5.06 -19.25
C SER A 21 0.60 4.46 -18.32
N ILE A 22 1.83 4.28 -18.82
CA ILE A 22 2.98 3.84 -18.02
C ILE A 22 3.33 4.89 -16.97
N GLU A 23 3.26 6.19 -17.32
CA GLU A 23 3.50 7.29 -16.38
C GLU A 23 2.50 7.30 -15.23
N GLY A 24 1.22 6.97 -15.52
CA GLY A 24 0.18 6.86 -14.50
C GLY A 24 0.45 5.74 -13.50
N VAL A 25 0.89 4.58 -13.98
CA VAL A 25 1.27 3.44 -13.13
C VAL A 25 2.52 3.78 -12.32
N ALA A 26 3.56 4.28 -12.99
CA ALA A 26 4.83 4.63 -12.32
C ALA A 26 4.62 5.68 -11.22
N GLY A 27 3.82 6.71 -11.46
CA GLY A 27 3.53 7.73 -10.46
C GLY A 27 2.70 7.21 -9.27
N SER A 28 1.77 6.29 -9.52
CA SER A 28 1.00 5.65 -8.45
C SER A 28 1.89 4.77 -7.58
N GLU A 29 2.76 3.96 -8.19
CA GLU A 29 3.66 3.06 -7.47
C GLU A 29 4.77 3.82 -6.74
N ALA A 30 5.32 4.90 -7.35
CA ALA A 30 6.27 5.78 -6.67
C ALA A 30 5.65 6.42 -5.42
N ALA A 31 4.40 6.88 -5.51
CA ALA A 31 3.69 7.44 -4.36
C ALA A 31 3.43 6.38 -3.28
N ASN A 32 3.09 5.15 -3.67
CA ASN A 32 2.89 4.03 -2.74
C ASN A 32 4.20 3.70 -1.99
N ASN A 33 5.32 3.63 -2.68
CA ASN A 33 6.63 3.41 -2.06
C ASN A 33 7.03 4.57 -1.13
N ALA A 34 6.72 5.82 -1.49
CA ALA A 34 7.00 7.00 -0.67
C ALA A 34 6.23 7.00 0.67
N VAL A 35 5.06 6.36 0.74
CA VAL A 35 4.29 6.22 1.99
C VAL A 35 5.11 5.51 3.06
N THR A 36 5.95 4.55 2.70
CA THR A 36 6.82 3.85 3.67
C THR A 36 7.71 4.81 4.42
N GLY A 37 8.39 5.73 3.73
CA GLY A 37 9.18 6.79 4.37
C GLY A 37 8.32 7.76 5.18
N GLY A 38 7.16 8.15 4.62
CA GLY A 38 6.21 9.04 5.27
C GLY A 38 5.65 8.49 6.58
N SER A 39 5.49 7.17 6.70
CA SER A 39 5.00 6.50 7.90
C SER A 39 6.12 6.19 8.91
N LEU A 40 7.33 5.88 8.42
CA LEU A 40 8.48 5.57 9.27
C LEU A 40 9.01 6.81 10.00
N ILE A 41 9.03 7.98 9.35
CA ILE A 41 9.54 9.21 9.97
C ILE A 41 8.78 9.54 11.27
N PRO A 42 7.46 9.72 11.29
CA PRO A 42 6.73 10.02 12.53
C PRO A 42 6.82 8.87 13.54
N MET A 43 6.85 7.61 13.09
CA MET A 43 7.01 6.48 13.98
C MET A 43 8.36 6.55 14.73
N LEU A 44 9.45 6.79 14.03
CA LEU A 44 10.78 6.82 14.65
C LEU A 44 11.03 8.10 15.48
N THR A 45 10.48 9.24 15.06
CA THR A 45 10.72 10.53 15.71
C THR A 45 9.76 10.85 16.83
N LEU A 46 8.48 10.49 16.68
CA LEU A 46 7.41 10.84 17.62
C LEU A 46 6.82 9.62 18.33
N GLY A 47 7.15 8.40 17.89
CA GLY A 47 6.54 7.18 18.42
C GLY A 47 5.09 7.00 17.93
N VAL A 48 4.70 7.65 16.82
CA VAL A 48 3.35 7.57 16.27
C VAL A 48 3.40 6.84 14.93
N PRO A 49 2.88 5.60 14.85
CA PRO A 49 2.85 4.86 13.59
C PRO A 49 1.88 5.50 12.59
N GLY A 50 2.30 5.64 11.33
CA GLY A 50 1.50 6.23 10.28
C GLY A 50 0.53 5.25 9.60
N ASP A 51 0.75 3.94 9.78
CA ASP A 51 -0.06 2.86 9.19
C ASP A 51 0.05 1.57 10.01
N GLY A 52 -0.70 0.53 9.61
CA GLY A 52 -0.70 -0.76 10.31
C GLY A 52 0.64 -1.50 10.26
N ALA A 53 1.39 -1.38 9.16
CA ALA A 53 2.69 -2.04 9.02
C ALA A 53 3.73 -1.38 9.96
N THR A 54 3.75 -0.05 10.02
CA THR A 54 4.62 0.68 10.96
C THR A 54 4.20 0.47 12.43
N ALA A 55 2.91 0.24 12.71
CA ALA A 55 2.47 -0.12 14.06
C ALA A 55 3.02 -1.49 14.50
N ILE A 56 3.03 -2.48 13.61
CA ILE A 56 3.62 -3.81 13.87
C ILE A 56 5.14 -3.67 14.05
N LEU A 57 5.80 -2.89 13.19
CA LEU A 57 7.23 -2.65 13.27
C LEU A 57 7.61 -1.95 14.59
N MET A 58 6.79 -1.00 15.03
CA MET A 58 6.96 -0.33 16.33
C MET A 58 6.88 -1.34 17.48
N GLY A 59 5.91 -2.27 17.43
CA GLY A 59 5.83 -3.36 18.41
C GLY A 59 7.08 -4.24 18.42
N ALA A 60 7.62 -4.56 17.24
CA ALA A 60 8.87 -5.32 17.12
C ALA A 60 10.06 -4.55 17.74
N PHE A 61 10.16 -3.25 17.53
CA PHE A 61 11.20 -2.43 18.17
C PHE A 61 11.07 -2.46 19.69
N MET A 62 9.86 -2.31 20.22
CA MET A 62 9.62 -2.38 21.67
C MET A 62 10.01 -3.74 22.27
N LEU A 63 9.75 -4.85 21.56
CA LEU A 63 10.18 -6.19 21.99
C LEU A 63 11.72 -6.32 22.06
N HIS A 64 12.43 -5.58 21.23
CA HIS A 64 13.90 -5.49 21.26
C HIS A 64 14.45 -4.41 22.21
N GLY A 65 13.60 -3.82 23.05
CA GLY A 65 13.99 -2.79 24.01
C GLY A 65 14.25 -1.41 23.40
N MET A 66 13.83 -1.21 22.14
CA MET A 66 13.91 0.09 21.47
C MET A 66 12.57 0.80 21.59
N VAL A 67 12.56 1.97 22.21
CA VAL A 67 11.34 2.78 22.34
C VAL A 67 11.36 3.87 21.26
N PRO A 68 10.51 3.75 20.21
CA PRO A 68 10.41 4.79 19.18
C PRO A 68 10.00 6.13 19.80
N GLY A 69 10.67 7.19 19.38
CA GLY A 69 10.44 8.52 19.90
C GLY A 69 11.72 9.37 19.88
N PRO A 70 11.68 10.58 20.45
CA PRO A 70 12.81 11.52 20.40
C PRO A 70 14.10 10.99 21.03
N SER A 71 14.00 10.14 22.06
CA SER A 71 15.14 9.55 22.74
C SER A 71 15.86 8.47 21.93
N LEU A 72 15.16 7.81 20.97
CA LEU A 72 15.73 6.74 20.16
C LEU A 72 17.00 7.17 19.41
N PHE A 73 17.00 8.40 18.89
CA PHE A 73 18.14 8.95 18.15
C PHE A 73 19.36 9.19 19.04
N ALA A 74 19.13 9.60 20.30
CA ALA A 74 20.20 9.89 21.25
C ALA A 74 20.78 8.61 21.88
N GLU A 75 19.92 7.66 22.23
CA GLU A 75 20.30 6.47 22.98
C GLU A 75 20.73 5.31 22.11
N GLN A 76 20.09 5.16 20.92
CA GLN A 76 20.29 4.00 20.04
C GLN A 76 20.53 4.41 18.58
N GLY A 77 21.18 5.53 18.35
CA GLY A 77 21.45 6.07 17.02
C GLY A 77 22.15 5.08 16.08
N ASN A 78 23.09 4.29 16.59
CA ASN A 78 23.81 3.29 15.79
C ASN A 78 22.85 2.23 15.18
N VAL A 79 21.88 1.76 15.98
CA VAL A 79 20.87 0.78 15.50
C VAL A 79 19.96 1.44 14.48
N LEU A 80 19.56 2.68 14.71
CA LEU A 80 18.75 3.44 13.79
C LEU A 80 19.43 3.63 12.42
N TYR A 81 20.71 4.01 12.41
CA TYR A 81 21.49 4.10 11.17
C TYR A 81 21.64 2.74 10.47
N ALA A 82 21.82 1.66 11.22
CA ALA A 82 21.85 0.32 10.66
C ALA A 82 20.52 -0.06 9.99
N ILE A 83 19.38 0.31 10.60
CA ILE A 83 18.05 0.10 10.01
C ILE A 83 17.89 0.91 8.72
N MET A 84 18.28 2.19 8.71
CA MET A 84 18.20 3.04 7.53
C MET A 84 19.06 2.51 6.36
N LEU A 85 20.29 2.08 6.67
CA LEU A 85 21.16 1.45 5.67
C LEU A 85 20.58 0.11 5.20
N GLY A 86 20.01 -0.69 6.12
CA GLY A 86 19.31 -1.93 5.80
C GLY A 86 18.15 -1.70 4.84
N LEU A 87 17.32 -0.67 5.05
CA LEU A 87 16.24 -0.31 4.14
C LEU A 87 16.77 0.06 2.74
N LEU A 88 17.90 0.75 2.66
CA LEU A 88 18.52 1.07 1.37
C LEU A 88 18.95 -0.21 0.65
N VAL A 89 19.60 -1.13 1.36
CA VAL A 89 20.00 -2.43 0.81
C VAL A 89 18.78 -3.25 0.36
N VAL A 90 17.71 -3.28 1.17
CA VAL A 90 16.44 -3.95 0.81
C VAL A 90 15.85 -3.38 -0.47
N ASN A 91 15.89 -2.05 -0.68
CA ASN A 91 15.41 -1.43 -1.92
C ASN A 91 16.20 -1.91 -3.15
N VAL A 92 17.53 -2.05 -3.02
CA VAL A 92 18.37 -2.59 -4.11
C VAL A 92 17.99 -4.05 -4.41
N PHE A 93 17.83 -4.88 -3.39
CA PHE A 93 17.38 -6.27 -3.57
C PHE A 93 15.98 -6.34 -4.17
N MET A 94 15.05 -5.49 -3.73
CA MET A 94 13.70 -5.41 -4.28
C MET A 94 13.73 -5.09 -5.77
N TYR A 95 14.58 -4.16 -6.21
CA TYR A 95 14.76 -3.84 -7.62
C TYR A 95 15.29 -5.05 -8.41
N ILE A 96 16.33 -5.72 -7.93
CA ILE A 96 16.92 -6.87 -8.60
C ILE A 96 15.90 -8.02 -8.72
N VAL A 97 15.29 -8.39 -7.61
CA VAL A 97 14.30 -9.47 -7.55
C VAL A 97 13.05 -9.11 -8.37
N GLY A 98 12.54 -7.90 -8.22
CA GLY A 98 11.38 -7.42 -8.98
C GLY A 98 11.61 -7.47 -10.47
N THR A 99 12.76 -6.96 -10.95
CA THR A 99 13.12 -6.99 -12.37
C THR A 99 13.26 -8.44 -12.87
N GLY A 100 13.88 -9.33 -12.09
CA GLY A 100 14.02 -10.73 -12.44
C GLY A 100 12.69 -11.47 -12.54
N LEU A 101 11.77 -11.17 -11.64
CA LEU A 101 10.44 -11.80 -11.57
C LEU A 101 9.39 -11.18 -12.50
N THR A 102 9.68 -10.04 -13.12
CA THR A 102 8.72 -9.34 -14.00
C THR A 102 8.18 -10.27 -15.10
N ARG A 103 9.05 -11.09 -15.70
CA ARG A 103 8.62 -12.05 -16.74
C ARG A 103 7.65 -13.11 -16.20
N PHE A 104 7.84 -13.55 -14.98
CA PHE A 104 6.95 -14.51 -14.32
C PHE A 104 5.60 -13.88 -14.02
N TYR A 105 5.59 -12.68 -13.42
CA TYR A 105 4.35 -11.96 -13.14
C TYR A 105 3.57 -11.57 -14.40
N ALA A 106 4.26 -11.30 -15.52
CA ALA A 106 3.61 -11.04 -16.79
C ALA A 106 2.77 -12.22 -17.31
N HIS A 107 3.02 -13.45 -16.87
CA HIS A 107 2.17 -14.59 -17.21
C HIS A 107 0.82 -14.55 -16.49
N ILE A 108 0.74 -13.94 -15.32
CA ILE A 108 -0.52 -13.79 -14.57
C ILE A 108 -1.53 -12.95 -15.34
N THR A 109 -1.07 -11.96 -16.11
CA THR A 109 -1.95 -11.11 -16.91
C THR A 109 -2.61 -11.85 -18.09
N ARG A 110 -2.15 -13.06 -18.42
CA ARG A 110 -2.73 -13.92 -19.45
C ARG A 110 -3.85 -14.80 -18.91
N ILE A 111 -4.04 -14.86 -17.60
CA ILE A 111 -5.13 -15.65 -16.99
C ILE A 111 -6.46 -14.95 -17.32
N PRO A 112 -7.44 -15.67 -17.87
CA PRO A 112 -8.76 -15.10 -18.17
C PRO A 112 -9.44 -14.59 -16.90
N TYR A 113 -10.15 -13.48 -17.03
CA TYR A 113 -10.78 -12.78 -15.90
C TYR A 113 -11.74 -13.67 -15.11
N GLU A 114 -12.40 -14.61 -15.79
CA GLU A 114 -13.34 -15.56 -15.20
C GLU A 114 -12.70 -16.45 -14.13
N ILE A 115 -11.40 -16.74 -14.28
CA ILE A 115 -10.62 -17.52 -13.28
C ILE A 115 -10.01 -16.59 -12.25
N LEU A 116 -9.50 -15.44 -12.69
CA LEU A 116 -8.81 -14.50 -11.81
C LEU A 116 -9.74 -13.87 -10.78
N ALA A 117 -10.96 -13.50 -11.17
CA ALA A 117 -11.90 -12.81 -10.29
C ALA A 117 -12.30 -13.64 -9.03
N PRO A 118 -12.68 -14.93 -9.14
CA PRO A 118 -12.95 -15.76 -7.97
C PRO A 118 -11.73 -15.94 -7.07
N ILE A 119 -10.54 -16.09 -7.65
CA ILE A 119 -9.29 -16.23 -6.88
C ILE A 119 -9.04 -14.96 -6.06
N VAL A 120 -9.11 -13.78 -6.70
CA VAL A 120 -8.93 -12.49 -6.03
C VAL A 120 -9.98 -12.30 -4.93
N LEU A 121 -11.25 -12.63 -5.20
CA LEU A 121 -12.32 -12.53 -4.21
C LEU A 121 -12.03 -13.41 -2.98
N THR A 122 -11.57 -14.64 -3.20
CA THR A 122 -11.19 -15.55 -2.12
C THR A 122 -10.06 -14.97 -1.27
N PHE A 123 -9.03 -14.41 -1.90
CA PHE A 123 -7.94 -13.75 -1.17
C PHE A 123 -8.39 -12.48 -0.44
N CYS A 124 -9.31 -11.70 -1.00
CA CYS A 124 -9.88 -10.54 -0.31
C CYS A 124 -10.64 -10.96 0.96
N ILE A 125 -11.45 -12.01 0.89
CA ILE A 125 -12.19 -12.54 2.05
C ILE A 125 -11.22 -13.09 3.10
N ALA A 126 -10.26 -13.92 2.68
CA ALA A 126 -9.26 -14.49 3.59
C ALA A 126 -8.38 -13.41 4.24
N GLY A 127 -7.94 -12.42 3.45
CA GLY A 127 -7.14 -11.29 3.93
C GLY A 127 -7.89 -10.41 4.93
N SER A 128 -9.16 -10.12 4.67
CA SER A 128 -10.00 -9.35 5.59
C SER A 128 -10.17 -10.07 6.93
N TYR A 129 -10.45 -11.36 6.90
CA TYR A 129 -10.54 -12.16 8.13
C TYR A 129 -9.21 -12.18 8.89
N SER A 130 -8.10 -12.37 8.17
CA SER A 130 -6.76 -12.47 8.76
C SER A 130 -6.28 -11.20 9.46
N THR A 131 -6.79 -10.03 9.08
CA THR A 131 -6.34 -8.75 9.64
C THR A 131 -6.74 -8.59 11.11
N ASN A 132 -7.98 -8.95 11.47
CA ASN A 132 -8.52 -8.76 12.82
C ASN A 132 -9.07 -10.04 13.45
N ASN A 133 -9.04 -11.17 12.74
CA ASN A 133 -9.67 -12.44 13.12
C ASN A 133 -11.17 -12.29 13.48
N ARG A 134 -11.89 -11.41 12.78
CA ARG A 134 -13.31 -11.11 13.01
C ARG A 134 -14.14 -11.47 11.80
N ILE A 135 -15.18 -12.26 12.00
CA ILE A 135 -16.14 -12.61 10.94
C ILE A 135 -16.88 -11.37 10.42
N TYR A 136 -17.05 -10.35 11.27
CA TYR A 136 -17.69 -9.09 10.87
C TYR A 136 -16.98 -8.38 9.70
N ASP A 137 -15.66 -8.51 9.59
CA ASP A 137 -14.89 -7.89 8.51
C ASP A 137 -15.25 -8.51 7.15
N ILE A 138 -15.60 -9.80 7.14
CA ILE A 138 -16.10 -10.47 5.93
C ILE A 138 -17.47 -9.91 5.53
N TYR A 139 -18.38 -9.72 6.48
CA TYR A 139 -19.69 -9.12 6.18
C TYR A 139 -19.56 -7.70 5.65
N ILE A 140 -18.65 -6.91 6.22
CA ILE A 140 -18.36 -5.54 5.75
C ILE A 140 -17.90 -5.56 4.30
N ILE A 141 -16.93 -6.40 3.94
CA ILE A 141 -16.45 -6.52 2.54
C ILE A 141 -17.57 -6.90 1.60
N LEU A 142 -18.40 -7.87 1.95
CA LEU A 142 -19.50 -8.31 1.10
C LEU A 142 -20.56 -7.21 0.91
N ILE A 143 -20.97 -6.55 1.99
CA ILE A 143 -21.95 -5.45 1.95
C ILE A 143 -21.41 -4.29 1.11
N PHE A 144 -20.19 -3.81 1.41
CA PHE A 144 -19.60 -2.72 0.65
C PHE A 144 -19.28 -3.11 -0.79
N GLY A 145 -18.95 -4.37 -1.05
CA GLY A 145 -18.78 -4.90 -2.41
C GLY A 145 -20.08 -4.79 -3.24
N ILE A 146 -21.19 -5.21 -2.66
CA ILE A 146 -22.51 -5.12 -3.30
C ILE A 146 -22.91 -3.63 -3.48
N VAL A 147 -22.77 -2.81 -2.46
CA VAL A 147 -23.08 -1.37 -2.51
C VAL A 147 -22.23 -0.69 -3.60
N SER A 148 -20.93 -0.98 -3.64
CA SER A 148 -20.02 -0.43 -4.64
C SER A 148 -20.40 -0.84 -6.06
N TYR A 149 -20.84 -2.08 -6.25
CA TYR A 149 -21.35 -2.54 -7.55
C TYR A 149 -22.55 -1.72 -8.03
N PHE A 150 -23.53 -1.47 -7.17
CA PHE A 150 -24.70 -0.66 -7.53
C PHE A 150 -24.33 0.81 -7.76
N LEU A 151 -23.49 1.41 -6.90
CA LEU A 151 -23.02 2.79 -7.07
C LEU A 151 -22.30 2.96 -8.43
N ARG A 152 -21.43 2.03 -8.77
CA ARG A 152 -20.73 2.04 -10.06
C ARG A 152 -21.71 1.94 -11.24
N ARG A 153 -22.73 1.09 -11.13
CA ARG A 153 -23.76 0.95 -12.16
C ARG A 153 -24.61 2.22 -12.35
N MET A 154 -24.76 3.00 -11.27
CA MET A 154 -25.42 4.31 -11.28
C MET A 154 -24.50 5.45 -11.79
N GLY A 155 -23.26 5.16 -12.16
CA GLY A 155 -22.31 6.15 -12.67
C GLY A 155 -21.48 6.88 -11.60
N PHE A 156 -21.60 6.50 -10.33
CA PHE A 156 -20.79 7.10 -9.26
C PHE A 156 -19.35 6.60 -9.33
N GLN A 157 -18.41 7.53 -9.09
CA GLN A 157 -17.01 7.21 -8.93
C GLN A 157 -16.77 6.72 -7.49
N LEU A 158 -16.21 5.51 -7.33
CA LEU A 158 -16.02 4.90 -6.02
C LEU A 158 -14.90 5.56 -5.20
N VAL A 159 -13.90 6.14 -5.86
CA VAL A 159 -12.74 6.75 -5.18
C VAL A 159 -13.14 7.92 -4.26
N PRO A 160 -13.96 8.90 -4.69
CA PRO A 160 -14.45 9.94 -3.81
C PRO A 160 -15.28 9.42 -2.63
N VAL A 161 -16.08 8.36 -2.86
CA VAL A 161 -16.87 7.73 -1.80
C VAL A 161 -15.95 7.11 -0.73
N LEU A 162 -14.92 6.36 -1.17
CA LEU A 162 -13.94 5.78 -0.25
C LEU A 162 -13.18 6.86 0.53
N LEU A 163 -12.74 7.92 -0.15
CA LEU A 163 -12.05 9.02 0.50
C LEU A 163 -12.95 9.73 1.52
N GLY A 164 -14.23 9.90 1.21
CA GLY A 164 -15.20 10.48 2.14
C GLY A 164 -15.40 9.62 3.40
N ILE A 165 -15.39 8.30 3.27
CA ILE A 165 -15.50 7.37 4.41
C ILE A 165 -14.23 7.38 5.28
N VAL A 166 -13.06 7.50 4.65
CA VAL A 166 -11.76 7.45 5.37
C VAL A 166 -11.42 8.78 6.04
N LEU A 167 -11.76 9.90 5.40
CA LEU A 167 -11.38 11.23 5.86
C LEU A 167 -12.47 11.92 6.72
N GLY A 168 -13.70 11.45 6.65
CA GLY A 168 -14.79 12.16 7.26
C GLY A 168 -15.67 11.59 8.17
#